data_e41634c7ab1e3a68a0557b3f9a50dc2e
#
_entry.id   e41634c7ab1e3a68a0557b3f9a50dc2e
#
_cell.length_a   1.000
_cell.length_b   1.000
_cell.length_c   1.000
_cell.angle_alpha   90.00
_cell.angle_beta   90.00
_cell.angle_gamma   90.00
#
_symmetry.space_group_name_H-M   'P 1'
#
loop_
_entity.id
_entity.type
_entity.pdbx_description
1 polymer ?
#
loop_
_entity_poly.entity_id
_entity_poly.type
_entity_poly.pdbx_seq_one_letter_code
_entity_poly.pdbx_strand_id
1 'polypeptide(L)'
;MNITEKQYKTFSKMVYAQSGINLHAGKKELLMARLSKRLRQTGIESVEEYLRLIQNNNQELTNFLNVISTNHTFFFRESHQFECIQKGHSSIWCAASSSGEEPYSVAIDCLEKGFRPSILATDISTKVLQIGERGIYPIERAKEVAPHLLRRYFQKGHGKWDGYIKVKDELKRIVTFKRFNLFTDPLPVQAFDVVLCRNVLIYFDNAVKGEVVNKLYSAIRQDGYFIIGGAESLNNLHHGFRYIRPSIYKKTGKP
;
A
#
# COMPACT_ATOMS: atom_id res chain seq x y z
N MET A 1 -9.39 -1.67 27.92
CA MET A 1 -7.96 -1.55 28.26
C MET A 1 -7.56 -0.09 28.12
N ASN A 2 -6.87 0.47 29.10
CA ASN A 2 -6.31 1.83 29.02
C ASN A 2 -4.80 1.74 29.01
N ILE A 3 -4.15 2.58 28.22
CA ILE A 3 -2.70 2.76 28.20
C ILE A 3 -2.35 4.13 28.77
N THR A 4 -1.26 4.19 29.54
CA THR A 4 -0.74 5.45 30.06
C THR A 4 -0.19 6.31 28.94
N GLU A 5 -0.04 7.61 29.17
CA GLU A 5 0.55 8.54 28.21
C GLU A 5 2.01 8.19 27.87
N LYS A 6 2.74 7.69 28.85
CA LYS A 6 4.11 7.20 28.66
C LYS A 6 4.16 5.98 27.72
N GLN A 7 3.27 5.01 27.91
CA GLN A 7 3.16 3.84 27.04
C GLN A 7 2.76 4.25 25.60
N TYR A 8 1.77 5.15 25.47
CA TYR A 8 1.38 5.68 24.17
C TYR A 8 2.56 6.29 23.42
N LYS A 9 3.32 7.17 24.09
CA LYS A 9 4.51 7.80 23.49
C LYS A 9 5.58 6.78 23.10
N THR A 10 5.75 5.70 23.89
CA THR A 10 6.71 4.64 23.58
C THR A 10 6.32 3.88 22.34
N PHE A 11 5.05 3.45 22.23
CA PHE A 11 4.53 2.80 21.00
C PHE A 11 4.61 3.72 19.79
N SER A 12 4.22 4.98 19.93
CA SER A 12 4.25 5.96 18.84
C SER A 12 5.65 6.18 18.31
N LYS A 13 6.65 6.34 19.20
CA LYS A 13 8.06 6.45 18.80
C LYS A 13 8.57 5.20 18.09
N MET A 14 8.20 4.01 18.58
CA MET A 14 8.61 2.75 17.96
C MET A 14 8.01 2.60 16.56
N VAL A 15 6.70 2.83 16.41
CA VAL A 15 6.01 2.76 15.12
C VAL A 15 6.61 3.77 14.14
N TYR A 16 6.85 5.00 14.58
CA TYR A 16 7.46 6.04 13.77
C TYR A 16 8.86 5.64 13.29
N ALA A 17 9.73 5.21 14.20
CA ALA A 17 11.11 4.80 13.86
C ALA A 17 11.14 3.62 12.88
N GLN A 18 10.16 2.71 12.96
CA GLN A 18 10.13 1.50 12.15
C GLN A 18 9.39 1.66 10.81
N SER A 19 8.46 2.59 10.70
CA SER A 19 7.58 2.68 9.52
C SER A 19 7.34 4.10 9.02
N GLY A 20 7.79 5.12 9.73
CA GLY A 20 7.46 6.52 9.44
C GLY A 20 6.02 6.92 9.78
N ILE A 21 5.17 5.97 10.19
CA ILE A 21 3.77 6.25 10.50
C ILE A 21 3.68 7.13 11.75
N ASN A 22 3.07 8.29 11.58
CA ASN A 22 2.85 9.24 12.66
C ASN A 22 1.54 8.94 13.40
N LEU A 23 1.65 8.39 14.61
CA LEU A 23 0.52 8.23 15.52
C LEU A 23 0.40 9.51 16.37
N HIS A 24 -0.25 10.56 15.83
CA HIS A 24 -0.56 11.78 16.59
C HIS A 24 -1.63 11.50 17.66
N ALA A 25 -1.78 12.40 18.65
CA ALA A 25 -2.63 12.21 19.83
C ALA A 25 -4.08 11.74 19.53
N GLY A 26 -4.67 12.16 18.42
CA GLY A 26 -6.00 11.71 17.99
C GLY A 26 -6.07 10.24 17.52
N LYS A 27 -4.94 9.51 17.47
CA LYS A 27 -4.90 8.08 17.10
C LYS A 27 -4.72 7.14 18.29
N LYS A 28 -4.86 7.64 19.52
CA LYS A 28 -4.71 6.84 20.74
C LYS A 28 -5.71 5.68 20.81
N GLU A 29 -6.97 5.93 20.48
CA GLU A 29 -8.02 4.90 20.46
C GLU A 29 -7.74 3.82 19.41
N LEU A 30 -7.27 4.22 18.22
CA LEU A 30 -6.85 3.28 17.18
C LEU A 30 -5.72 2.37 17.69
N LEU A 31 -4.69 2.95 18.30
CA LEU A 31 -3.60 2.17 18.89
C LEU A 31 -4.11 1.20 19.96
N MET A 32 -4.97 1.66 20.88
CA MET A 32 -5.54 0.82 21.93
C MET A 32 -6.32 -0.36 21.36
N ALA A 33 -7.18 -0.13 20.36
CA ALA A 33 -7.95 -1.20 19.71
C ALA A 33 -7.03 -2.24 19.04
N ARG A 34 -5.99 -1.79 18.36
CA ARG A 34 -5.00 -2.65 17.67
C ARG A 34 -4.15 -3.43 18.68
N LEU A 35 -3.70 -2.76 19.73
CA LEU A 35 -2.94 -3.38 20.82
C LEU A 35 -3.76 -4.44 21.54
N SER A 36 -5.02 -4.16 21.90
CA SER A 36 -5.92 -5.15 22.53
C SER A 36 -6.09 -6.40 21.67
N LYS A 37 -6.13 -6.24 20.35
CA LYS A 37 -6.17 -7.38 19.42
C LYS A 37 -4.90 -8.23 19.50
N ARG A 38 -3.72 -7.58 19.58
CA ARG A 38 -2.44 -8.31 19.66
C ARG A 38 -2.28 -9.02 20.97
N LEU A 39 -2.58 -8.35 22.08
CA LEU A 39 -2.55 -8.96 23.42
C LEU A 39 -3.38 -10.25 23.47
N ARG A 40 -4.62 -10.21 22.97
CA ARG A 40 -5.46 -11.43 22.90
C ARG A 40 -4.85 -12.53 22.02
N GLN A 41 -4.19 -12.17 20.92
CA GLN A 41 -3.58 -13.15 20.01
C GLN A 41 -2.30 -13.76 20.54
N THR A 42 -1.57 -13.05 21.41
CA THR A 42 -0.33 -13.52 22.03
C THR A 42 -0.54 -14.16 23.39
N GLY A 43 -1.75 -14.03 23.98
CA GLY A 43 -2.02 -14.49 25.34
C GLY A 43 -1.37 -13.63 26.42
N ILE A 44 -0.84 -12.43 26.08
CA ILE A 44 -0.18 -11.53 27.02
C ILE A 44 -1.22 -10.57 27.58
N GLU A 45 -1.26 -10.44 28.90
CA GLU A 45 -2.22 -9.57 29.59
C GLU A 45 -1.65 -8.16 29.88
N SER A 46 -0.33 -8.05 30.02
CA SER A 46 0.36 -6.81 30.39
C SER A 46 0.89 -6.05 29.17
N VAL A 47 0.59 -4.76 29.11
CA VAL A 47 1.11 -3.84 28.08
C VAL A 47 2.63 -3.71 28.17
N GLU A 48 3.20 -3.72 29.38
CA GLU A 48 4.63 -3.66 29.61
C GLU A 48 5.35 -4.91 29.12
N GLU A 49 4.78 -6.06 29.36
CA GLU A 49 5.31 -7.33 28.87
C GLU A 49 5.27 -7.38 27.34
N TYR A 50 4.17 -6.93 26.74
CA TYR A 50 4.08 -6.84 25.28
C TYR A 50 5.08 -5.84 24.68
N LEU A 51 5.30 -4.68 25.32
CA LEU A 51 6.36 -3.75 24.91
C LEU A 51 7.74 -4.40 24.90
N ARG A 52 8.06 -5.17 25.97
CA ARG A 52 9.33 -5.92 26.03
C ARG A 52 9.41 -6.99 24.93
N LEU A 53 8.32 -7.69 24.67
CA LEU A 53 8.26 -8.68 23.59
C LEU A 53 8.58 -8.06 22.25
N ILE A 54 7.89 -6.97 21.83
CA ILE A 54 8.11 -6.38 20.51
C ILE A 54 9.48 -5.69 20.36
N GLN A 55 10.11 -5.28 21.45
CA GLN A 55 11.48 -4.74 21.43
C GLN A 55 12.54 -5.81 21.16
N ASN A 56 12.27 -7.07 21.54
CA ASN A 56 13.20 -8.17 21.44
C ASN A 56 12.82 -9.24 20.42
N ASN A 57 11.68 -9.07 19.71
CA ASN A 57 11.18 -10.04 18.75
C ASN A 57 10.74 -9.35 17.46
N ASN A 58 11.60 -9.41 16.44
CA ASN A 58 11.35 -8.80 15.13
C ASN A 58 10.10 -9.36 14.43
N GLN A 59 9.76 -10.63 14.65
CA GLN A 59 8.55 -11.22 14.08
C GLN A 59 7.31 -10.60 14.71
N GLU A 60 7.30 -10.41 16.05
CA GLU A 60 6.17 -9.79 16.71
C GLU A 60 6.08 -8.29 16.41
N LEU A 61 7.19 -7.60 16.25
CA LEU A 61 7.21 -6.22 15.77
C LEU A 61 6.56 -6.12 14.36
N THR A 62 6.89 -7.05 13.46
CA THR A 62 6.25 -7.13 12.14
C THR A 62 4.74 -7.38 12.26
N ASN A 63 4.33 -8.29 13.14
CA ASN A 63 2.92 -8.57 13.42
C ASN A 63 2.19 -7.33 13.97
N PHE A 64 2.85 -6.58 14.83
CA PHE A 64 2.31 -5.34 15.37
C PHE A 64 2.15 -4.27 14.28
N LEU A 65 3.15 -4.06 13.42
CA LEU A 65 3.06 -3.15 12.28
C LEU A 65 1.94 -3.56 11.30
N ASN A 66 1.75 -4.87 11.08
CA ASN A 66 0.65 -5.41 10.26
C ASN A 66 -0.74 -5.01 10.78
N VAL A 67 -0.91 -4.85 12.09
CA VAL A 67 -2.22 -4.44 12.65
C VAL A 67 -2.34 -2.93 12.79
N ILE A 68 -1.24 -2.19 12.90
CA ILE A 68 -1.24 -0.72 12.96
C ILE A 68 -1.56 -0.12 11.59
N SER A 69 -1.06 -0.70 10.51
CA SER A 69 -1.36 -0.24 9.14
C SER A 69 -2.87 -0.32 8.86
N THR A 70 -3.38 0.70 8.20
CA THR A 70 -4.79 0.75 7.76
C THR A 70 -4.83 0.34 6.30
N ASN A 71 -5.51 -0.77 6.01
CA ASN A 71 -5.46 -1.42 4.69
C ASN A 71 -6.83 -1.39 3.99
N HIS A 72 -7.47 -0.20 3.94
CA HIS A 72 -8.74 -0.04 3.23
C HIS A 72 -8.48 0.18 1.74
N THR A 73 -8.88 -0.79 0.92
CA THR A 73 -8.74 -0.75 -0.54
C THR A 73 -9.88 -1.53 -1.20
N PHE A 74 -10.14 -1.26 -2.47
CA PHE A 74 -11.09 -1.97 -3.33
C PHE A 74 -10.66 -1.85 -4.79
N PHE A 75 -11.19 -2.73 -5.65
CA PHE A 75 -10.86 -2.72 -7.08
C PHE A 75 -11.33 -1.42 -7.75
N PHE A 76 -10.51 -0.87 -8.62
CA PHE A 76 -10.75 0.35 -9.41
C PHE A 76 -10.96 1.64 -8.59
N ARG A 77 -10.49 1.67 -7.34
CA ARG A 77 -10.48 2.89 -6.53
C ARG A 77 -9.78 4.03 -7.28
N GLU A 78 -10.50 5.15 -7.49
CA GLU A 78 -9.99 6.35 -8.19
C GLU A 78 -9.36 5.99 -9.55
N SER A 79 -10.01 5.12 -10.34
CA SER A 79 -9.46 4.54 -11.57
C SER A 79 -9.22 5.55 -12.70
N HIS A 80 -9.86 6.73 -12.67
CA HIS A 80 -9.59 7.83 -13.59
C HIS A 80 -8.11 8.24 -13.62
N GLN A 81 -7.36 7.96 -12.56
CA GLN A 81 -5.93 8.22 -12.49
C GLN A 81 -5.11 7.30 -13.41
N PHE A 82 -5.65 6.12 -13.79
CA PHE A 82 -4.96 5.17 -14.68
C PHE A 82 -4.90 5.63 -16.15
N GLU A 83 -5.62 6.70 -16.51
CA GLU A 83 -5.59 7.26 -17.88
C GLU A 83 -4.18 7.67 -18.33
N CYS A 84 -3.30 8.09 -17.41
CA CYS A 84 -1.92 8.41 -17.74
C CYS A 84 -1.04 7.17 -18.00
N ILE A 85 -1.53 5.97 -17.69
CA ILE A 85 -0.83 4.71 -17.97
C ILE A 85 -1.17 4.30 -19.40
N GLN A 86 -0.17 4.27 -20.29
CA GLN A 86 -0.35 4.09 -21.72
C GLN A 86 0.56 2.99 -22.26
N LYS A 87 0.29 2.55 -23.48
CA LYS A 87 1.13 1.62 -24.23
C LYS A 87 2.56 2.18 -24.31
N GLY A 88 3.53 1.36 -23.92
CA GLY A 88 4.92 1.79 -23.74
C GLY A 88 5.39 1.83 -22.28
N HIS A 89 4.47 1.98 -21.33
CA HIS A 89 4.79 1.83 -19.91
C HIS A 89 4.87 0.33 -19.54
N SER A 90 6.07 -0.20 -19.52
CA SER A 90 6.33 -1.64 -19.33
C SER A 90 6.59 -2.03 -17.89
N SER A 91 7.00 -1.09 -17.03
CA SER A 91 7.38 -1.30 -15.65
C SER A 91 6.60 -0.36 -14.72
N ILE A 92 5.74 -0.94 -13.88
CA ILE A 92 4.87 -0.19 -12.97
C ILE A 92 5.13 -0.66 -11.54
N TRP A 93 5.14 0.27 -10.58
CA TRP A 93 5.26 -0.03 -9.17
C TRP A 93 4.06 0.52 -8.39
N CYS A 94 3.28 -0.38 -7.77
CA CYS A 94 2.27 -0.04 -6.77
C CYS A 94 2.93 -0.10 -5.38
N ALA A 95 3.36 1.04 -4.89
CA ALA A 95 4.00 1.21 -3.60
C ALA A 95 2.94 1.44 -2.52
N ALA A 96 2.87 0.58 -1.49
CA ALA A 96 1.77 0.44 -0.54
C ALA A 96 0.48 -0.13 -1.17
N SER A 97 0.62 -1.26 -1.85
CA SER A 97 -0.45 -1.93 -2.63
C SER A 97 -1.55 -2.59 -1.80
N SER A 98 -1.40 -2.62 -0.48
CA SER A 98 -2.31 -3.31 0.43
C SER A 98 -2.58 -4.76 0.00
N SER A 99 -3.84 -5.19 -0.03
CA SER A 99 -4.26 -6.55 -0.38
C SER A 99 -4.34 -6.83 -1.90
N GLY A 100 -3.81 -5.95 -2.75
CA GLY A 100 -3.58 -6.25 -4.16
C GLY A 100 -4.68 -5.80 -5.12
N GLU A 101 -5.76 -5.19 -4.66
CA GLU A 101 -6.84 -4.70 -5.52
C GLU A 101 -6.34 -3.63 -6.50
N GLU A 102 -5.45 -2.73 -6.05
CA GLU A 102 -4.86 -1.70 -6.92
C GLU A 102 -4.00 -2.30 -8.05
N PRO A 103 -2.96 -3.11 -7.79
CA PRO A 103 -2.12 -3.65 -8.86
C PRO A 103 -2.90 -4.54 -9.84
N TYR A 104 -3.90 -5.29 -9.39
CA TYR A 104 -4.77 -6.04 -10.29
C TYR A 104 -5.68 -5.13 -11.12
N SER A 105 -6.18 -4.02 -10.56
CA SER A 105 -6.96 -3.05 -11.31
C SER A 105 -6.12 -2.38 -12.41
N VAL A 106 -4.88 -2.02 -12.09
CA VAL A 106 -3.91 -1.49 -13.06
C VAL A 106 -3.60 -2.54 -14.14
N ALA A 107 -3.41 -3.82 -13.78
CA ALA A 107 -3.18 -4.89 -14.74
C ALA A 107 -4.35 -5.06 -15.71
N ILE A 108 -5.60 -5.04 -15.19
CA ILE A 108 -6.81 -5.11 -16.00
C ILE A 108 -6.87 -3.92 -16.97
N ASP A 109 -6.69 -2.69 -16.48
CA ASP A 109 -6.72 -1.47 -17.28
C ASP A 109 -5.69 -1.52 -18.42
N CYS A 110 -4.47 -1.97 -18.14
CA CYS A 110 -3.44 -2.14 -19.16
C CYS A 110 -3.79 -3.20 -20.22
N LEU A 111 -4.36 -4.34 -19.80
CA LEU A 111 -4.78 -5.39 -20.73
C LEU A 111 -5.93 -4.92 -21.63
N GLU A 112 -6.90 -4.17 -21.09
CA GLU A 112 -7.99 -3.57 -21.88
C GLU A 112 -7.47 -2.52 -22.87
N LYS A 113 -6.37 -1.83 -22.54
CA LYS A 113 -5.65 -0.92 -23.45
C LYS A 113 -4.73 -1.65 -24.45
N GLY A 114 -4.70 -2.99 -24.43
CA GLY A 114 -3.97 -3.83 -25.38
C GLY A 114 -2.46 -3.95 -25.13
N PHE A 115 -2.00 -3.79 -23.87
CA PHE A 115 -0.59 -4.02 -23.52
C PHE A 115 -0.43 -4.70 -22.15
N ARG A 116 0.73 -5.33 -21.93
CA ARG A 116 1.02 -6.13 -20.75
C ARG A 116 2.26 -5.60 -20.02
N PRO A 117 2.10 -4.90 -18.89
CA PRO A 117 3.24 -4.44 -18.09
C PRO A 117 3.78 -5.54 -17.17
N SER A 118 4.92 -5.29 -16.54
CA SER A 118 5.37 -5.94 -15.31
C SER A 118 5.01 -5.03 -14.13
N ILE A 119 4.28 -5.54 -13.15
CA ILE A 119 3.84 -4.76 -11.98
C ILE A 119 4.51 -5.30 -10.72
N LEU A 120 5.28 -4.44 -10.05
CA LEU A 120 5.75 -4.68 -8.70
C LEU A 120 4.71 -4.12 -7.72
N ALA A 121 4.18 -4.95 -6.84
CA ALA A 121 3.25 -4.58 -5.79
C ALA A 121 3.94 -4.74 -4.43
N THR A 122 4.03 -3.67 -3.65
CA THR A 122 4.73 -3.75 -2.37
C THR A 122 3.90 -3.16 -1.23
N ASP A 123 4.10 -3.72 -0.04
CA ASP A 123 3.51 -3.21 1.20
C ASP A 123 4.41 -3.58 2.39
N ILE A 124 4.32 -2.82 3.48
CA ILE A 124 5.00 -3.15 4.74
C ILE A 124 4.35 -4.38 5.40
N SER A 125 3.06 -4.58 5.18
CA SER A 125 2.27 -5.64 5.79
C SER A 125 2.34 -6.94 4.98
N THR A 126 3.08 -7.90 5.48
CA THR A 126 3.17 -9.25 4.89
C THR A 126 1.81 -9.96 4.82
N LYS A 127 0.92 -9.67 5.78
CA LYS A 127 -0.42 -10.26 5.82
C LYS A 127 -1.27 -9.85 4.62
N VAL A 128 -1.24 -8.56 4.23
CA VAL A 128 -2.03 -8.10 3.07
C VAL A 128 -1.43 -8.56 1.76
N LEU A 129 -0.10 -8.65 1.66
CA LEU A 129 0.57 -9.22 0.49
C LEU A 129 0.15 -10.67 0.24
N GLN A 130 0.05 -11.50 1.29
CA GLN A 130 -0.46 -12.87 1.16
C GLN A 130 -1.90 -12.94 0.62
N ILE A 131 -2.76 -11.96 0.95
CA ILE A 131 -4.10 -11.87 0.35
C ILE A 131 -3.99 -11.58 -1.14
N GLY A 132 -3.16 -10.61 -1.51
CA GLY A 132 -2.88 -10.27 -2.90
C GLY A 132 -2.34 -11.46 -3.71
N GLU A 133 -1.35 -12.18 -3.18
CA GLU A 133 -0.79 -13.38 -3.82
C GLU A 133 -1.83 -14.48 -4.03
N ARG A 134 -2.70 -14.72 -3.04
CA ARG A 134 -3.82 -15.67 -3.18
C ARG A 134 -4.82 -15.19 -4.23
N GLY A 135 -5.07 -13.89 -4.30
CA GLY A 135 -5.99 -13.27 -5.24
C GLY A 135 -7.44 -13.66 -5.01
N ILE A 136 -7.84 -13.97 -3.77
CA ILE A 136 -9.21 -14.36 -3.40
C ILE A 136 -9.81 -13.25 -2.54
N TYR A 137 -10.97 -12.74 -2.96
CA TYR A 137 -11.60 -11.59 -2.34
C TYR A 137 -13.11 -11.80 -2.15
N PRO A 138 -13.72 -11.24 -1.09
CA PRO A 138 -15.16 -11.07 -1.04
C PRO A 138 -15.64 -10.25 -2.26
N ILE A 139 -16.78 -10.62 -2.83
CA ILE A 139 -17.30 -9.98 -4.05
C ILE A 139 -17.59 -8.49 -3.85
N GLU A 140 -17.86 -8.07 -2.61
CA GLU A 140 -18.09 -6.68 -2.23
C GLU A 140 -16.88 -5.76 -2.53
N ARG A 141 -15.66 -6.32 -2.55
CA ARG A 141 -14.45 -5.60 -2.92
C ARG A 141 -14.41 -5.21 -4.40
N ALA A 142 -15.21 -5.86 -5.22
CA ALA A 142 -15.26 -5.69 -6.67
C ALA A 142 -16.54 -5.00 -7.16
N LYS A 143 -17.25 -4.25 -6.31
CA LYS A 143 -18.49 -3.54 -6.68
C LYS A 143 -18.31 -2.55 -7.82
N GLU A 144 -17.13 -1.92 -7.89
CA GLU A 144 -16.77 -0.95 -8.94
C GLU A 144 -16.28 -1.61 -10.24
N VAL A 145 -16.13 -2.95 -10.24
CA VAL A 145 -15.67 -3.68 -11.44
C VAL A 145 -16.85 -3.92 -12.39
N ALA A 146 -16.71 -3.45 -13.63
CA ALA A 146 -17.75 -3.66 -14.64
C ALA A 146 -18.01 -5.16 -14.86
N PRO A 147 -19.29 -5.57 -15.09
CA PRO A 147 -19.67 -6.99 -15.17
C PRO A 147 -18.90 -7.80 -16.24
N HIS A 148 -18.54 -7.18 -17.36
CA HIS A 148 -17.76 -7.85 -18.40
C HIS A 148 -16.31 -8.12 -17.95
N LEU A 149 -15.69 -7.21 -17.18
CA LEU A 149 -14.35 -7.38 -16.60
C LEU A 149 -14.36 -8.45 -15.51
N LEU A 150 -15.41 -8.51 -14.67
CA LEU A 150 -15.57 -9.58 -13.70
C LEU A 150 -15.57 -10.96 -14.38
N ARG A 151 -16.35 -11.14 -15.44
CA ARG A 151 -16.38 -12.40 -16.19
C ARG A 151 -15.06 -12.72 -16.86
N ARG A 152 -14.38 -11.72 -17.39
CA ARG A 152 -13.13 -11.88 -18.12
C ARG A 152 -11.96 -12.22 -17.21
N TYR A 153 -11.81 -11.53 -16.08
CA TYR A 153 -10.60 -11.55 -15.26
C TYR A 153 -10.72 -12.26 -13.92
N PHE A 154 -11.93 -12.65 -13.54
CA PHE A 154 -12.16 -13.33 -12.27
C PHE A 154 -12.90 -14.66 -12.47
N GLN A 155 -12.72 -15.56 -11.53
CA GLN A 155 -13.50 -16.76 -11.33
C GLN A 155 -14.48 -16.53 -10.18
N LYS A 156 -15.77 -16.83 -10.37
CA LYS A 156 -16.77 -16.80 -9.30
C LYS A 156 -16.59 -18.02 -8.41
N GLY A 157 -16.65 -17.84 -7.11
CA GLY A 157 -16.65 -18.91 -6.14
C GLY A 157 -17.99 -19.68 -6.14
N HIS A 158 -17.94 -20.96 -5.77
CA HIS A 158 -19.09 -21.84 -5.61
C HIS A 158 -18.97 -22.67 -4.33
N GLY A 159 -20.09 -23.12 -3.79
CA GLY A 159 -20.15 -23.91 -2.57
C GLY A 159 -19.56 -23.14 -1.37
N LYS A 160 -18.54 -23.67 -0.72
CA LYS A 160 -17.86 -23.01 0.41
C LYS A 160 -17.20 -21.66 0.08
N TRP A 161 -17.06 -21.34 -1.21
CA TRP A 161 -16.53 -20.09 -1.72
C TRP A 161 -17.60 -19.17 -2.29
N ASP A 162 -18.89 -19.46 -2.04
CA ASP A 162 -19.95 -18.55 -2.47
C ASP A 162 -19.77 -17.17 -1.82
N GLY A 163 -20.06 -16.11 -2.59
CA GLY A 163 -19.76 -14.73 -2.20
C GLY A 163 -18.29 -14.29 -2.40
N TYR A 164 -17.42 -15.16 -2.93
CA TYR A 164 -16.03 -14.82 -3.24
C TYR A 164 -15.75 -14.82 -4.74
N ILE A 165 -14.71 -14.09 -5.12
CA ILE A 165 -14.11 -14.09 -6.45
C ILE A 165 -12.62 -14.38 -6.34
N LYS A 166 -12.06 -15.02 -7.38
CA LYS A 166 -10.62 -15.28 -7.50
C LYS A 166 -10.08 -14.65 -8.78
N VAL A 167 -9.00 -13.90 -8.66
CA VAL A 167 -8.24 -13.36 -9.80
C VAL A 167 -7.70 -14.51 -10.63
N LYS A 168 -7.88 -14.46 -11.97
CA LYS A 168 -7.35 -15.47 -12.89
C LYS A 168 -5.83 -15.41 -13.00
N ASP A 169 -5.22 -16.54 -13.31
CA ASP A 169 -3.75 -16.70 -13.31
C ASP A 169 -3.06 -15.80 -14.34
N GLU A 170 -3.74 -15.42 -15.41
CA GLU A 170 -3.19 -14.47 -16.39
C GLU A 170 -2.85 -13.09 -15.78
N LEU A 171 -3.69 -12.58 -14.86
CA LEU A 171 -3.41 -11.36 -14.11
C LEU A 171 -2.33 -11.58 -13.05
N LYS A 172 -2.41 -12.71 -12.34
CA LYS A 172 -1.43 -13.05 -11.29
C LYS A 172 0.01 -13.09 -11.82
N ARG A 173 0.20 -13.51 -13.09
CA ARG A 173 1.51 -13.52 -13.75
C ARG A 173 2.06 -12.14 -14.10
N ILE A 174 1.23 -11.10 -14.08
CA ILE A 174 1.63 -9.70 -14.33
C ILE A 174 2.15 -9.03 -13.05
N VAL A 175 1.65 -9.47 -11.87
CA VAL A 175 1.89 -8.82 -10.59
C VAL A 175 2.82 -9.65 -9.72
N THR A 176 3.90 -9.03 -9.26
CA THR A 176 4.83 -9.62 -8.29
C THR A 176 4.67 -8.90 -6.96
N PHE A 177 4.35 -9.64 -5.90
CA PHE A 177 4.21 -9.10 -4.55
C PHE A 177 5.53 -9.22 -3.78
N LYS A 178 5.93 -8.12 -3.08
CA LYS A 178 7.11 -8.13 -2.21
C LYS A 178 6.89 -7.25 -0.99
N ARG A 179 7.44 -7.67 0.14
CA ARG A 179 7.49 -6.80 1.32
C ARG A 179 8.44 -5.64 1.06
N PHE A 180 7.99 -4.42 1.35
CA PHE A 180 8.81 -3.22 1.24
C PHE A 180 8.33 -2.15 2.22
N ASN A 181 9.25 -1.56 2.94
CA ASN A 181 9.00 -0.43 3.81
C ASN A 181 9.42 0.86 3.09
N LEU A 182 8.46 1.71 2.77
CA LEU A 182 8.67 2.98 2.07
C LEU A 182 9.71 3.87 2.78
N PHE A 183 9.74 3.82 4.11
CA PHE A 183 10.63 4.64 4.91
C PHE A 183 12.04 4.08 4.97
N THR A 184 12.21 2.84 5.38
CA THR A 184 13.52 2.30 5.74
C THR A 184 14.22 1.47 4.67
N ASP A 185 13.49 0.75 3.80
CA ASP A 185 14.12 -0.19 2.88
C ASP A 185 14.82 0.53 1.70
N PRO A 186 15.94 0.04 1.20
CA PRO A 186 16.58 0.56 0.01
C PRO A 186 15.69 0.36 -1.23
N LEU A 187 15.79 1.26 -2.21
CA LEU A 187 15.01 1.18 -3.44
C LEU A 187 15.27 -0.13 -4.21
N PRO A 188 14.25 -0.64 -4.94
CA PRO A 188 14.46 -1.66 -5.95
C PRO A 188 15.50 -1.21 -6.98
N VAL A 189 16.31 -2.13 -7.47
CA VAL A 189 17.38 -1.82 -8.45
C VAL A 189 16.83 -1.31 -9.77
N GLN A 190 15.63 -1.78 -10.17
CA GLN A 190 15.00 -1.37 -11.42
C GLN A 190 14.34 0.01 -11.32
N ALA A 191 14.33 0.76 -12.43
CA ALA A 191 13.55 1.98 -12.56
C ALA A 191 12.20 1.71 -13.20
N PHE A 192 11.18 2.52 -12.84
CA PHE A 192 9.79 2.34 -13.23
C PHE A 192 9.31 3.46 -14.16
N ASP A 193 8.45 3.12 -15.11
CA ASP A 193 7.75 4.09 -15.97
C ASP A 193 6.65 4.82 -15.19
N VAL A 194 5.99 4.09 -14.27
CA VAL A 194 4.94 4.63 -13.41
C VAL A 194 5.08 4.10 -11.99
N VAL A 195 5.01 4.99 -11.00
CA VAL A 195 4.91 4.63 -9.58
C VAL A 195 3.60 5.16 -9.01
N LEU A 196 2.80 4.26 -8.46
CA LEU A 196 1.60 4.59 -7.68
C LEU A 196 1.95 4.48 -6.19
N CYS A 197 1.77 5.57 -5.44
CA CYS A 197 1.90 5.59 -4.00
C CYS A 197 0.67 6.31 -3.43
N ARG A 198 -0.43 5.56 -3.32
CA ARG A 198 -1.77 6.13 -3.13
C ARG A 198 -2.32 5.82 -1.74
N ASN A 199 -2.92 6.82 -1.12
CA ASN A 199 -3.62 6.70 0.16
C ASN A 199 -2.75 6.17 1.31
N VAL A 200 -1.47 6.48 1.28
CA VAL A 200 -0.48 6.09 2.30
C VAL A 200 0.31 7.29 2.84
N LEU A 201 0.56 8.31 2.02
CA LEU A 201 1.30 9.52 2.43
C LEU A 201 0.58 10.29 3.54
N ILE A 202 -0.74 10.09 3.68
CA ILE A 202 -1.57 10.67 4.75
C ILE A 202 -1.17 10.17 6.16
N TYR A 203 -0.41 9.09 6.26
CA TYR A 203 0.05 8.53 7.54
C TYR A 203 1.39 9.10 7.99
N PHE A 204 2.09 9.82 7.10
CA PHE A 204 3.40 10.41 7.36
C PHE A 204 3.28 11.89 7.73
N ASP A 205 4.18 12.37 8.56
CA ASP A 205 4.38 13.82 8.71
C ASP A 205 5.14 14.39 7.50
N ASN A 206 5.29 15.70 7.43
CA ASN A 206 5.90 16.35 6.27
C ASN A 206 7.37 15.97 6.08
N ALA A 207 8.12 15.68 7.14
CA ALA A 207 9.51 15.28 7.06
C ALA A 207 9.62 13.90 6.37
N VAL A 208 8.98 12.87 6.91
CA VAL A 208 8.97 11.52 6.33
C VAL A 208 8.34 11.51 4.94
N LYS A 209 7.25 12.28 4.75
CA LYS A 209 6.61 12.40 3.42
C LYS A 209 7.58 12.93 2.37
N GLY A 210 8.35 13.96 2.70
CA GLY A 210 9.37 14.52 1.80
C GLY A 210 10.46 13.50 1.46
N GLU A 211 10.97 12.78 2.46
CA GLU A 211 11.97 11.71 2.26
C GLU A 211 11.43 10.60 1.35
N VAL A 212 10.22 10.10 1.61
CA VAL A 212 9.58 9.05 0.81
C VAL A 212 9.34 9.52 -0.62
N VAL A 213 8.82 10.74 -0.83
CA VAL A 213 8.57 11.30 -2.17
C VAL A 213 9.85 11.43 -2.97
N ASN A 214 10.94 11.96 -2.37
CA ASN A 214 12.23 12.09 -3.03
C ASN A 214 12.88 10.73 -3.32
N LYS A 215 12.72 9.77 -2.42
CA LYS A 215 13.13 8.38 -2.62
C LYS A 215 12.41 7.76 -3.83
N LEU A 216 11.08 7.89 -3.92
CA LEU A 216 10.30 7.39 -5.04
C LEU A 216 10.62 8.12 -6.35
N TYR A 217 10.94 9.43 -6.29
CA TYR A 217 11.44 10.19 -7.45
C TYR A 217 12.66 9.51 -8.07
N SER A 218 13.59 9.03 -7.26
CA SER A 218 14.80 8.35 -7.74
C SER A 218 14.51 7.03 -8.44
N ALA A 219 13.42 6.34 -8.07
CA ALA A 219 13.00 5.07 -8.67
C ALA A 219 12.24 5.23 -10.01
N ILE A 220 11.84 6.44 -10.36
CA ILE A 220 11.09 6.71 -11.58
C ILE A 220 12.06 7.07 -12.73
N ARG A 221 11.80 6.52 -13.92
CA ARG A 221 12.52 6.89 -15.14
C ARG A 221 12.27 8.34 -15.54
N GLN A 222 13.18 8.89 -16.32
CA GLN A 222 12.94 10.17 -17.00
C GLN A 222 11.62 10.08 -17.78
N ASP A 223 10.80 11.14 -17.71
CA ASP A 223 9.46 11.23 -18.29
C ASP A 223 8.41 10.27 -17.70
N GLY A 224 8.75 9.52 -16.66
CA GLY A 224 7.82 8.65 -15.94
C GLY A 224 6.85 9.40 -15.03
N TYR A 225 5.81 8.71 -14.60
CA TYR A 225 4.71 9.28 -13.82
C TYR A 225 4.75 8.84 -12.35
N PHE A 226 4.35 9.76 -11.49
CA PHE A 226 4.08 9.53 -10.08
C PHE A 226 2.61 9.83 -9.78
N ILE A 227 1.90 8.86 -9.20
CA ILE A 227 0.47 8.93 -8.92
C ILE A 227 0.24 8.78 -7.42
N ILE A 228 -0.47 9.75 -6.82
CA ILE A 228 -0.84 9.74 -5.40
C ILE A 228 -2.37 9.63 -5.25
N GLY A 229 -2.88 9.39 -4.04
CA GLY A 229 -4.33 9.34 -3.79
C GLY A 229 -5.00 10.71 -3.93
N GLY A 230 -6.30 10.71 -4.22
CA GLY A 230 -7.07 11.94 -4.47
C GLY A 230 -7.14 12.93 -3.30
N ALA A 231 -6.99 12.42 -2.07
CA ALA A 231 -6.94 13.26 -0.86
C ALA A 231 -5.51 13.66 -0.46
N GLU A 232 -4.51 13.32 -1.27
CA GLU A 232 -3.10 13.58 -1.00
C GLU A 232 -2.58 14.73 -1.86
N SER A 233 -1.56 15.43 -1.37
CA SER A 233 -0.90 16.53 -2.08
C SER A 233 0.58 16.53 -1.77
N LEU A 234 1.39 16.98 -2.75
CA LEU A 234 2.82 17.26 -2.57
C LEU A 234 3.10 18.73 -2.29
N ASN A 235 2.06 19.55 -2.13
CA ASN A 235 2.22 20.95 -1.77
C ASN A 235 3.03 21.09 -0.47
N ASN A 236 3.86 22.12 -0.40
CA ASN A 236 4.78 22.38 0.72
C ASN A 236 5.87 21.33 0.94
N LEU A 237 6.12 20.45 -0.03
CA LEU A 237 7.27 19.55 -0.05
C LEU A 237 8.28 20.01 -1.12
N HIS A 238 9.57 19.88 -0.81
CA HIS A 238 10.61 20.03 -1.82
C HIS A 238 10.75 18.72 -2.61
N HIS A 239 10.45 18.76 -3.91
CA HIS A 239 10.54 17.61 -4.80
C HIS A 239 10.80 18.03 -6.25
N GLY A 240 11.34 17.12 -7.07
CA GLY A 240 11.66 17.38 -8.49
C GLY A 240 10.51 17.07 -9.47
N PHE A 241 9.33 16.70 -9.01
CA PHE A 241 8.20 16.40 -9.89
C PHE A 241 7.54 17.66 -10.46
N ARG A 242 7.13 17.61 -11.73
CA ARG A 242 6.23 18.58 -12.34
C ARG A 242 4.78 18.12 -12.13
N TYR A 243 3.93 19.00 -11.62
CA TYR A 243 2.48 18.78 -11.55
C TYR A 243 1.88 18.72 -12.96
N ILE A 244 1.04 17.73 -13.24
CA ILE A 244 0.31 17.55 -14.50
C ILE A 244 -1.19 17.84 -14.30
N ARG A 245 -1.82 17.14 -13.37
CA ARG A 245 -3.23 17.29 -12.97
C ARG A 245 -3.42 16.73 -11.56
N PRO A 246 -4.60 16.87 -10.93
CA PRO A 246 -4.82 16.33 -9.57
C PRO A 246 -4.30 14.90 -9.43
N SER A 247 -3.48 14.67 -8.40
CA SER A 247 -2.86 13.41 -8.03
C SER A 247 -1.81 12.86 -9.03
N ILE A 248 -1.54 13.52 -10.15
CA ILE A 248 -0.64 13.04 -11.20
C ILE A 248 0.52 14.02 -11.39
N TYR A 249 1.71 13.49 -11.26
CA TYR A 249 2.98 14.21 -11.38
C TYR A 249 3.88 13.48 -12.39
N LYS A 250 4.82 14.22 -13.00
CA LYS A 250 5.77 13.69 -13.97
C LYS A 250 7.20 14.03 -13.56
N LYS A 251 8.11 13.07 -13.68
CA LYS A 251 9.55 13.33 -13.59
C LYS A 251 10.01 13.92 -14.93
N THR A 252 10.31 15.20 -14.95
CA THR A 252 10.89 15.88 -16.11
C THR A 252 12.39 16.06 -15.88
N GLY A 253 13.20 16.11 -16.93
CA GLY A 253 14.63 16.45 -16.84
C GLY A 253 14.86 17.68 -15.96
N LYS A 254 16.08 17.86 -15.48
CA LYS A 254 16.44 19.07 -14.71
C LYS A 254 15.88 20.31 -15.40
N PRO A 255 15.25 21.21 -14.60
CA PRO A 255 14.84 22.50 -15.15
C PRO A 255 16.01 23.27 -15.73
#